data_142e5f497abb388c4d42eb794694ff46
#
_entry.id   142e5f497abb388c4d42eb794694ff46
#
_cell.length_a   1.000
_cell.length_b   1.000
_cell.length_c   1.000
_cell.angle_alpha   90.00
_cell.angle_beta   90.00
_cell.angle_gamma   90.00
#
_symmetry.space_group_name_H-M   'P 1'
#
loop_
_entity.id
_entity.type
_entity.pdbx_description
1 polymer ?
#
loop_
_entity_poly.entity_id
_entity_poly.type
_entity_poly.pdbx_seq_one_letter_code
_entity_poly.pdbx_strand_id
1 'polypeptide(L)'
;VGSEMCIRDSIYMDNAATTSTAPEVVSAMLPFFTEYYGNPSSVYNFAQKSKMAIEDAREIIADSIGAAKSNEIYFTGGGSESDNWALKSAAFGLRDKGNHIITTKIEHHAILNTCAYLEKNGFEITYLDVDSEGFVSLEDVENAITDKTILISVMFANNEIGTIEPVCEIGEIAHKHGILFHTDAVQAMCHVPINVTEMNIDLLSASAHKFHGPKGVGFMYMKNSAKLEPFIHGGAQERARRAGTSNVPGIVGMGQAVKLALGTLDKDTRTIINMRNYIVDRILGEITDVTFDGPCIDANADADVNAVSACCSPVCSLKRLPSNMHFCFKDVSGDSLLIMLDMNGICASSGSACAAGSIDPSHVLLAIGRSKGETKGALRLSIDKDLTKEDADYAIDALKAAVARLRG
;
A
#
# COMPACT_ATOMS: atom_id res chain seq x y z
N VAL A 1 -4.87 -36.69 10.95
CA VAL A 1 -5.70 -36.84 9.76
C VAL A 1 -6.09 -35.43 9.36
N GLY A 2 -5.21 -34.78 8.55
CA GLY A 2 -5.50 -33.47 7.96
C GLY A 2 -6.59 -33.66 6.92
N SER A 3 -7.74 -33.03 7.13
CA SER A 3 -8.67 -32.80 6.05
C SER A 3 -7.95 -31.95 4.99
N GLU A 4 -7.95 -32.39 3.75
CA GLU A 4 -7.69 -31.58 2.59
C GLU A 4 -8.76 -30.49 2.53
N MET A 5 -8.62 -29.45 3.36
CA MET A 5 -9.26 -28.18 3.10
C MET A 5 -8.49 -27.61 1.93
N CYS A 6 -8.97 -27.90 0.71
CA CYS A 6 -8.39 -27.42 -0.51
C CYS A 6 -8.34 -25.89 -0.46
N ILE A 7 -7.17 -25.31 -0.66
CA ILE A 7 -6.97 -23.85 -0.84
C ILE A 7 -7.94 -23.25 -1.90
N ARG A 8 -8.57 -24.09 -2.74
CA ARG A 8 -9.58 -23.74 -3.74
C ARG A 8 -10.97 -23.42 -3.16
N ASP A 9 -11.25 -23.84 -1.92
CA ASP A 9 -12.58 -23.67 -1.31
C ASP A 9 -12.66 -22.47 -0.35
N SER A 10 -11.57 -21.68 -0.20
CA SER A 10 -11.54 -20.50 0.66
C SER A 10 -11.88 -19.24 -0.12
N ILE A 11 -12.83 -18.46 0.41
CA ILE A 11 -13.16 -17.11 -0.08
C ILE A 11 -12.15 -16.14 0.50
N TYR A 12 -11.24 -15.65 -0.36
CA TYR A 12 -10.15 -14.77 0.08
C TYR A 12 -10.55 -13.30 0.01
N MET A 13 -10.75 -12.69 1.18
CA MET A 13 -11.13 -11.28 1.34
C MET A 13 -10.09 -10.50 2.16
N ASP A 14 -8.80 -10.84 2.03
CA ASP A 14 -7.69 -10.17 2.72
C ASP A 14 -6.56 -9.71 1.76
N ASN A 15 -6.94 -9.21 0.58
CA ASN A 15 -6.00 -8.79 -0.47
C ASN A 15 -5.10 -7.61 -0.03
N ALA A 16 -5.55 -6.79 0.92
CA ALA A 16 -4.73 -5.73 1.52
C ALA A 16 -3.56 -6.27 2.36
N ALA A 17 -3.63 -7.51 2.88
CA ALA A 17 -2.49 -8.16 3.55
C ALA A 17 -1.49 -8.69 2.53
N THR A 18 -1.93 -9.43 1.54
CA THR A 18 -1.13 -9.94 0.42
C THR A 18 -2.05 -10.47 -0.67
N THR A 19 -1.58 -10.51 -1.92
CA THR A 19 -2.30 -11.14 -3.02
C THR A 19 -1.62 -12.45 -3.45
N SER A 20 -2.36 -13.30 -4.18
CA SER A 20 -1.78 -14.42 -4.92
C SER A 20 -0.88 -13.90 -6.04
N THR A 21 0.24 -14.56 -6.32
CA THR A 21 1.03 -14.24 -7.52
C THR A 21 0.29 -14.73 -8.76
N ALA A 22 0.08 -13.86 -9.74
CA ALA A 22 -0.65 -14.21 -10.96
C ALA A 22 0.09 -15.32 -11.73
N PRO A 23 -0.64 -16.28 -12.38
CA PRO A 23 -0.02 -17.37 -13.14
C PRO A 23 0.94 -16.90 -14.24
N GLU A 24 0.59 -15.80 -14.92
CA GLU A 24 1.42 -15.19 -15.97
C GLU A 24 2.71 -14.59 -15.37
N VAL A 25 2.65 -14.07 -14.15
CA VAL A 25 3.81 -13.58 -13.40
C VAL A 25 4.72 -14.74 -13.04
N VAL A 26 4.17 -15.82 -12.49
CA VAL A 26 4.93 -17.05 -12.18
C VAL A 26 5.63 -17.59 -13.44
N SER A 27 4.89 -17.66 -14.55
CA SER A 27 5.42 -18.14 -15.83
C SER A 27 6.59 -17.27 -16.34
N ALA A 28 6.50 -15.94 -16.17
CA ALA A 28 7.57 -15.02 -16.54
C ALA A 28 8.82 -15.17 -15.66
N MET A 29 8.65 -15.55 -14.38
CA MET A 29 9.74 -15.73 -13.43
C MET A 29 10.53 -17.04 -13.65
N LEU A 30 9.85 -18.13 -14.02
CA LEU A 30 10.41 -19.48 -14.06
C LEU A 30 11.74 -19.60 -14.83
N PRO A 31 11.93 -19.03 -16.03
CA PRO A 31 13.18 -19.16 -16.78
C PRO A 31 14.41 -18.59 -16.05
N PHE A 32 14.20 -17.62 -15.17
CA PHE A 32 15.29 -16.98 -14.44
C PHE A 32 15.79 -17.76 -13.23
N PHE A 33 15.13 -18.87 -12.87
CA PHE A 33 15.64 -19.79 -11.84
C PHE A 33 16.60 -20.83 -12.41
N THR A 34 16.42 -21.28 -13.65
CA THR A 34 17.11 -22.44 -14.20
C THR A 34 17.79 -22.22 -15.54
N GLU A 35 17.23 -21.38 -16.40
CA GLU A 35 17.76 -21.14 -17.75
C GLU A 35 18.64 -19.89 -17.81
N TYR A 36 18.15 -18.75 -17.29
CA TYR A 36 18.82 -17.45 -17.36
C TYR A 36 19.28 -17.00 -15.97
N TYR A 37 19.97 -17.89 -15.25
CA TYR A 37 20.41 -17.65 -13.87
C TYR A 37 21.73 -16.87 -13.74
N GLY A 38 22.29 -16.38 -14.84
CA GLY A 38 23.53 -15.61 -14.83
C GLY A 38 23.46 -14.36 -13.98
N ASN A 39 24.50 -14.09 -13.18
CA ASN A 39 24.55 -12.87 -12.37
C ASN A 39 24.57 -11.63 -13.28
N PRO A 40 23.60 -10.72 -13.20
CA PRO A 40 23.47 -9.56 -14.09
C PRO A 40 24.66 -8.59 -14.01
N SER A 41 25.48 -8.66 -12.95
CA SER A 41 26.70 -7.85 -12.81
C SER A 41 27.90 -8.41 -13.58
N SER A 42 27.78 -9.63 -14.15
CA SER A 42 28.86 -10.27 -14.88
C SER A 42 28.97 -9.79 -16.32
N VAL A 43 30.20 -9.82 -16.87
CA VAL A 43 30.48 -9.28 -18.21
C VAL A 43 30.23 -10.27 -19.36
N TYR A 44 30.08 -11.57 -19.08
CA TYR A 44 29.88 -12.59 -20.09
C TYR A 44 28.46 -12.61 -20.66
N ASN A 45 28.30 -13.05 -21.90
CA ASN A 45 27.04 -13.01 -22.63
C ASN A 45 25.88 -13.75 -21.93
N PHE A 46 26.16 -14.82 -21.19
CA PHE A 46 25.14 -15.57 -20.48
C PHE A 46 24.39 -14.71 -19.44
N ALA A 47 25.04 -13.70 -18.85
CA ALA A 47 24.43 -12.77 -17.89
C ALA A 47 23.60 -11.66 -18.56
N GLN A 48 23.76 -11.44 -19.86
CA GLN A 48 23.09 -10.31 -20.53
C GLN A 48 21.55 -10.42 -20.51
N LYS A 49 21.00 -11.64 -20.63
CA LYS A 49 19.55 -11.83 -20.54
C LYS A 49 18.99 -11.41 -19.19
N SER A 50 19.66 -11.78 -18.09
CA SER A 50 19.28 -11.36 -16.75
C SER A 50 19.37 -9.84 -16.59
N LYS A 51 20.44 -9.23 -17.13
CA LYS A 51 20.62 -7.78 -17.08
C LYS A 51 19.53 -7.04 -17.87
N MET A 52 19.25 -7.47 -19.09
CA MET A 52 18.21 -6.87 -19.93
C MET A 52 16.85 -6.98 -19.28
N ALA A 53 16.49 -8.16 -18.73
CA ALA A 53 15.22 -8.37 -18.08
C ALA A 53 15.01 -7.47 -16.84
N ILE A 54 16.08 -7.15 -16.09
CA ILE A 54 16.02 -6.16 -15.01
C ILE A 54 15.73 -4.77 -15.55
N GLU A 55 16.41 -4.35 -16.63
CA GLU A 55 16.21 -3.01 -17.19
C GLU A 55 14.84 -2.88 -17.86
N ASP A 56 14.35 -3.92 -18.54
CA ASP A 56 12.98 -3.97 -19.10
C ASP A 56 11.92 -3.80 -17.97
N ALA A 57 12.09 -4.52 -16.86
CA ALA A 57 11.18 -4.38 -15.71
C ALA A 57 11.27 -2.97 -15.09
N ARG A 58 12.47 -2.39 -15.03
CA ARG A 58 12.70 -1.04 -14.53
C ARG A 58 12.01 0.02 -15.40
N GLU A 59 12.08 -0.13 -16.72
CA GLU A 59 11.42 0.74 -17.67
C GLU A 59 9.90 0.67 -17.56
N ILE A 60 9.33 -0.55 -17.52
CA ILE A 60 7.89 -0.77 -17.30
C ILE A 60 7.40 -0.08 -16.02
N ILE A 61 8.14 -0.21 -14.92
CA ILE A 61 7.77 0.42 -13.65
C ILE A 61 7.88 1.94 -13.73
N ALA A 62 8.94 2.47 -14.31
CA ALA A 62 9.13 3.91 -14.47
C ALA A 62 8.00 4.54 -15.29
N ASP A 63 7.67 3.93 -16.43
CA ASP A 63 6.57 4.38 -17.29
C ASP A 63 5.23 4.34 -16.58
N SER A 64 5.01 3.31 -15.75
CA SER A 64 3.75 3.10 -15.02
C SER A 64 3.41 4.19 -14.00
N ILE A 65 4.41 4.87 -13.49
CA ILE A 65 4.25 5.96 -12.49
C ILE A 65 4.64 7.33 -13.05
N GLY A 66 4.85 7.48 -14.35
CA GLY A 66 5.24 8.75 -14.97
C GLY A 66 6.61 9.27 -14.51
N ALA A 67 7.55 8.39 -14.15
CA ALA A 67 8.91 8.78 -13.80
C ALA A 67 9.64 9.33 -15.04
N ALA A 68 10.45 10.40 -14.86
CA ALA A 68 11.14 11.05 -15.96
C ALA A 68 12.21 10.14 -16.61
N LYS A 69 12.77 9.21 -15.84
CA LYS A 69 13.80 8.27 -16.29
C LYS A 69 13.70 6.95 -15.54
N SER A 70 13.97 5.84 -16.21
CA SER A 70 13.99 4.51 -15.59
C SER A 70 15.06 4.38 -14.49
N ASN A 71 16.15 5.13 -14.57
CA ASN A 71 17.18 5.14 -13.53
C ASN A 71 16.76 5.80 -12.20
N GLU A 72 15.53 6.28 -12.08
CA GLU A 72 14.92 6.75 -10.84
C GLU A 72 14.26 5.62 -10.06
N ILE A 73 14.14 4.42 -10.64
CA ILE A 73 13.66 3.22 -9.97
C ILE A 73 14.83 2.44 -9.38
N TYR A 74 14.70 2.01 -8.12
CA TYR A 74 15.65 1.18 -7.38
C TYR A 74 14.94 -0.02 -6.78
N PHE A 75 15.42 -1.22 -7.06
CA PHE A 75 14.80 -2.45 -6.54
C PHE A 75 15.20 -2.70 -5.09
N THR A 76 14.22 -3.09 -4.30
CA THR A 76 14.33 -3.37 -2.85
C THR A 76 13.73 -4.73 -2.53
N GLY A 77 13.81 -5.16 -1.27
CA GLY A 77 13.16 -6.37 -0.77
C GLY A 77 11.67 -6.20 -0.49
N GLY A 78 11.12 -4.97 -0.59
CA GLY A 78 9.70 -4.67 -0.35
C GLY A 78 9.48 -3.27 0.19
N GLY A 79 8.24 -2.92 0.48
CA GLY A 79 7.83 -1.59 0.96
C GLY A 79 8.59 -1.14 2.20
N SER A 80 8.67 -1.98 3.24
CA SER A 80 9.36 -1.62 4.48
C SER A 80 10.85 -1.29 4.29
N GLU A 81 11.55 -1.94 3.35
CA GLU A 81 12.92 -1.56 3.00
C GLU A 81 12.94 -0.20 2.30
N SER A 82 12.01 0.04 1.38
CA SER A 82 11.90 1.30 0.65
C SER A 82 11.59 2.48 1.60
N ASP A 83 10.63 2.32 2.52
CA ASP A 83 10.27 3.32 3.53
C ASP A 83 11.45 3.66 4.45
N ASN A 84 12.12 2.62 4.96
CA ASN A 84 13.32 2.82 5.78
C ASN A 84 14.42 3.54 5.01
N TRP A 85 14.60 3.20 3.73
CA TRP A 85 15.60 3.87 2.89
C TRP A 85 15.21 5.35 2.68
N ALA A 86 13.99 5.63 2.28
CA ALA A 86 13.51 6.99 2.06
C ALA A 86 13.72 7.87 3.31
N LEU A 87 13.21 7.44 4.47
CA LEU A 87 13.26 8.23 5.70
C LEU A 87 14.69 8.38 6.23
N LYS A 88 15.43 7.27 6.37
CA LYS A 88 16.78 7.32 6.96
C LYS A 88 17.76 8.05 6.09
N SER A 89 17.71 7.83 4.76
CA SER A 89 18.63 8.51 3.85
C SER A 89 18.32 9.99 3.71
N ALA A 90 17.04 10.40 3.75
CA ALA A 90 16.68 11.82 3.81
C ALA A 90 17.15 12.44 5.14
N ALA A 91 16.86 11.79 6.27
CA ALA A 91 17.22 12.26 7.59
C ALA A 91 18.74 12.49 7.71
N PHE A 92 19.54 11.45 7.50
CA PHE A 92 21.00 11.54 7.69
C PHE A 92 21.68 12.34 6.57
N GLY A 93 21.21 12.22 5.32
CA GLY A 93 21.81 12.92 4.16
C GLY A 93 21.51 14.42 4.11
N LEU A 94 20.44 14.88 4.75
CA LEU A 94 20.07 16.30 4.80
C LEU A 94 20.23 16.94 6.18
N ARG A 95 20.92 16.27 7.10
CA ARG A 95 21.07 16.72 8.48
C ARG A 95 21.66 18.12 8.61
N ASP A 96 22.51 18.52 7.69
CA ASP A 96 23.09 19.87 7.66
C ASP A 96 22.06 20.96 7.27
N LYS A 97 20.94 20.57 6.64
CA LYS A 97 19.83 21.47 6.27
C LYS A 97 18.77 21.57 7.33
N GLY A 98 18.59 20.52 8.13
CA GLY A 98 17.60 20.46 9.17
C GLY A 98 17.47 19.06 9.77
N ASN A 99 16.59 18.94 10.78
CA ASN A 99 16.38 17.70 11.50
C ASN A 99 14.89 17.40 11.77
N HIS A 100 13.98 18.10 11.08
CA HIS A 100 12.55 17.95 11.28
C HIS A 100 11.89 17.18 10.13
N ILE A 101 11.02 16.23 10.48
CA ILE A 101 10.25 15.38 9.56
C ILE A 101 8.77 15.47 9.96
N ILE A 102 7.90 15.61 8.97
CA ILE A 102 6.45 15.60 9.16
C ILE A 102 5.90 14.28 8.61
N THR A 103 5.04 13.63 9.38
CA THR A 103 4.32 12.40 8.98
C THR A 103 2.93 12.37 9.60
N THR A 104 2.14 11.30 9.36
CA THR A 104 0.80 11.18 9.95
C THR A 104 0.74 10.10 11.03
N LYS A 105 -0.30 10.15 11.88
CA LYS A 105 -0.56 9.12 12.90
C LYS A 105 -1.09 7.80 12.34
N ILE A 106 -1.51 7.78 11.08
CA ILE A 106 -2.12 6.59 10.45
C ILE A 106 -1.18 5.82 9.53
N GLU A 107 0.11 6.15 9.54
CA GLU A 107 1.13 5.51 8.71
C GLU A 107 1.30 4.01 9.02
N HIS A 108 1.82 3.29 8.04
CA HIS A 108 2.29 1.93 8.28
C HIS A 108 3.42 1.89 9.33
N HIS A 109 3.50 0.81 10.10
CA HIS A 109 4.54 0.66 11.12
C HIS A 109 5.97 0.77 10.59
N ALA A 110 6.22 0.53 9.30
CA ALA A 110 7.53 0.76 8.69
C ALA A 110 7.95 2.24 8.75
N ILE A 111 6.99 3.16 8.64
CA ILE A 111 7.19 4.61 8.79
C ILE A 111 7.26 4.97 10.27
N LEU A 112 6.24 4.63 11.07
CA LEU A 112 6.15 5.01 12.48
C LEU A 112 7.36 4.54 13.30
N ASN A 113 7.75 3.26 13.14
CA ASN A 113 8.90 2.72 13.87
C ASN A 113 10.23 3.30 13.38
N THR A 114 10.33 3.67 12.08
CA THR A 114 11.50 4.38 11.57
C THR A 114 11.57 5.81 12.11
N CYS A 115 10.45 6.51 12.19
CA CYS A 115 10.37 7.82 12.85
C CYS A 115 10.78 7.74 14.32
N ALA A 116 10.24 6.78 15.08
CA ALA A 116 10.64 6.55 16.46
C ALA A 116 12.15 6.22 16.64
N TYR A 117 12.74 5.53 15.66
CA TYR A 117 14.19 5.35 15.63
C TYR A 117 14.94 6.67 15.37
N LEU A 118 14.44 7.49 14.45
CA LEU A 118 15.06 8.79 14.12
C LEU A 118 14.98 9.78 15.28
N GLU A 119 13.88 9.82 16.04
CA GLU A 119 13.76 10.60 17.27
C GLU A 119 14.89 10.29 18.27
N LYS A 120 15.19 8.99 18.47
CA LYS A 120 16.30 8.55 19.32
C LYS A 120 17.68 8.96 18.80
N ASN A 121 17.75 9.34 17.50
CA ASN A 121 18.96 9.82 16.84
C ASN A 121 19.00 11.35 16.64
N GLY A 122 18.13 12.11 17.33
CA GLY A 122 18.16 13.56 17.40
C GLY A 122 17.39 14.28 16.29
N PHE A 123 16.45 13.59 15.67
CA PHE A 123 15.48 14.19 14.74
C PHE A 123 14.21 14.57 15.49
N GLU A 124 13.54 15.60 15.01
CA GLU A 124 12.24 16.06 15.49
C GLU A 124 11.17 15.52 14.54
N ILE A 125 10.13 14.88 15.07
CA ILE A 125 9.06 14.29 14.25
C ILE A 125 7.74 14.93 14.64
N THR A 126 7.03 15.49 13.67
CA THR A 126 5.62 15.91 13.84
C THR A 126 4.72 14.84 13.26
N TYR A 127 3.87 14.27 14.12
CA TYR A 127 2.83 13.30 13.74
C TYR A 127 1.49 14.04 13.62
N LEU A 128 1.05 14.32 12.41
CA LEU A 128 -0.20 15.01 12.15
C LEU A 128 -1.40 14.14 12.50
N ASP A 129 -2.42 14.78 13.06
CA ASP A 129 -3.73 14.19 13.24
C ASP A 129 -4.46 14.06 11.89
N VAL A 130 -5.48 13.22 11.87
CA VAL A 130 -6.39 13.05 10.74
C VAL A 130 -7.83 13.25 11.19
N ASP A 131 -8.73 13.51 10.25
CA ASP A 131 -10.16 13.59 10.54
C ASP A 131 -10.80 12.22 10.76
N SER A 132 -12.10 12.16 10.97
CA SER A 132 -12.86 10.93 11.20
C SER A 132 -12.95 10.01 9.98
N GLU A 133 -12.62 10.48 8.80
CA GLU A 133 -12.52 9.71 7.56
C GLU A 133 -11.07 9.30 7.25
N GLY A 134 -10.10 9.80 8.04
CA GLY A 134 -8.68 9.48 7.93
C GLY A 134 -7.90 10.43 7.02
N PHE A 135 -8.43 11.58 6.62
CA PHE A 135 -7.69 12.57 5.84
C PHE A 135 -6.84 13.47 6.70
N VAL A 136 -5.61 13.73 6.26
CA VAL A 136 -4.77 14.77 6.84
C VAL A 136 -5.23 16.15 6.37
N SER A 137 -5.21 17.15 7.27
CA SER A 137 -5.49 18.54 6.91
C SER A 137 -4.31 19.18 6.18
N LEU A 138 -4.54 19.76 5.00
CA LEU A 138 -3.52 20.50 4.25
C LEU A 138 -3.02 21.72 5.03
N GLU A 139 -3.92 22.37 5.78
CA GLU A 139 -3.56 23.48 6.66
C GLU A 139 -2.60 23.02 7.77
N ASP A 140 -2.84 21.85 8.38
CA ASP A 140 -1.96 21.30 9.39
C ASP A 140 -0.62 20.89 8.81
N VAL A 141 -0.58 20.35 7.57
CA VAL A 141 0.68 20.08 6.86
C VAL A 141 1.49 21.37 6.69
N GLU A 142 0.88 22.44 6.19
CA GLU A 142 1.57 23.72 5.94
C GLU A 142 1.99 24.38 7.26
N ASN A 143 1.15 24.37 8.30
CA ASN A 143 1.45 24.93 9.62
C ASN A 143 2.55 24.17 10.39
N ALA A 144 2.73 22.89 10.13
CA ALA A 144 3.79 22.07 10.75
C ALA A 144 5.18 22.34 10.15
N ILE A 145 5.27 23.00 9.00
CA ILE A 145 6.54 23.29 8.34
C ILE A 145 7.35 24.30 9.15
N THR A 146 8.62 24.00 9.38
CA THR A 146 9.60 24.87 10.01
C THR A 146 10.80 25.07 9.08
N ASP A 147 11.72 25.99 9.43
CA ASP A 147 13.00 26.18 8.75
C ASP A 147 13.94 24.96 8.83
N LYS A 148 13.64 24.00 9.69
CA LYS A 148 14.37 22.73 9.86
C LYS A 148 13.72 21.55 9.16
N THR A 149 12.56 21.72 8.51
CA THR A 149 11.84 20.63 7.87
C THR A 149 12.57 20.18 6.60
N ILE A 150 12.92 18.89 6.55
CA ILE A 150 13.67 18.28 5.44
C ILE A 150 12.87 17.26 4.65
N LEU A 151 11.81 16.70 5.24
CA LEU A 151 11.00 15.66 4.63
C LEU A 151 9.54 15.75 5.12
N ILE A 152 8.61 15.61 4.21
CA ILE A 152 7.21 15.29 4.48
C ILE A 152 7.00 13.87 3.99
N SER A 153 6.50 12.97 4.84
CA SER A 153 6.21 11.57 4.52
C SER A 153 4.76 11.25 4.89
N VAL A 154 3.90 11.15 3.89
CA VAL A 154 2.48 10.83 4.05
C VAL A 154 2.14 9.67 3.11
N MET A 155 1.50 8.62 3.65
CA MET A 155 1.10 7.47 2.85
C MET A 155 0.13 7.88 1.74
N PHE A 156 0.19 7.19 0.60
CA PHE A 156 -0.73 7.45 -0.51
C PHE A 156 -2.14 6.99 -0.17
N ALA A 157 -2.24 5.81 0.42
CA ALA A 157 -3.53 5.24 0.82
C ALA A 157 -3.39 4.35 2.04
N ASN A 158 -4.36 4.45 2.95
CA ASN A 158 -4.34 3.69 4.19
C ASN A 158 -4.79 2.23 3.98
N ASN A 159 -4.02 1.30 4.50
CA ASN A 159 -4.24 -0.14 4.35
C ASN A 159 -5.37 -0.71 5.22
N GLU A 160 -5.82 0.03 6.24
CA GLU A 160 -6.90 -0.42 7.15
C GLU A 160 -8.24 0.13 6.68
N ILE A 161 -8.39 1.45 6.61
CA ILE A 161 -9.65 2.13 6.32
C ILE A 161 -9.83 2.55 4.86
N GLY A 162 -8.79 2.40 4.05
CA GLY A 162 -8.83 2.63 2.60
C GLY A 162 -8.76 4.09 2.15
N THR A 163 -8.62 5.05 3.04
CA THR A 163 -8.53 6.48 2.73
C THR A 163 -7.36 6.75 1.78
N ILE A 164 -7.60 7.51 0.71
CA ILE A 164 -6.57 7.99 -0.22
C ILE A 164 -6.27 9.44 0.17
N GLU A 165 -5.04 9.71 0.57
CA GLU A 165 -4.61 11.06 1.02
C GLU A 165 -4.51 12.05 -0.15
N PRO A 166 -4.61 13.36 0.12
CA PRO A 166 -4.49 14.43 -0.89
C PRO A 166 -3.03 14.63 -1.32
N VAL A 167 -2.41 13.58 -1.90
CA VAL A 167 -0.97 13.54 -2.21
C VAL A 167 -0.52 14.59 -3.21
N CYS A 168 -1.39 15.00 -4.15
CA CYS A 168 -1.09 16.06 -5.11
C CYS A 168 -0.86 17.39 -4.39
N GLU A 169 -1.79 17.77 -3.53
CA GLU A 169 -1.77 19.02 -2.78
C GLU A 169 -0.63 19.03 -1.75
N ILE A 170 -0.36 17.88 -1.10
CA ILE A 170 0.78 17.75 -0.20
C ILE A 170 2.10 17.91 -0.96
N GLY A 171 2.20 17.30 -2.15
CA GLY A 171 3.35 17.45 -3.04
C GLY A 171 3.58 18.91 -3.47
N GLU A 172 2.51 19.65 -3.77
CA GLU A 172 2.58 21.09 -4.08
C GLU A 172 3.08 21.90 -2.89
N ILE A 173 2.57 21.63 -1.67
CA ILE A 173 3.03 22.28 -0.44
C ILE A 173 4.53 22.00 -0.22
N ALA A 174 4.94 20.73 -0.26
CA ALA A 174 6.34 20.35 -0.07
C ALA A 174 7.25 21.03 -1.09
N HIS A 175 6.87 21.01 -2.38
CA HIS A 175 7.64 21.62 -3.46
C HIS A 175 7.77 23.13 -3.31
N LYS A 176 6.70 23.83 -2.94
CA LYS A 176 6.68 25.28 -2.66
C LYS A 176 7.70 25.68 -1.59
N HIS A 177 7.92 24.82 -0.59
CA HIS A 177 8.88 25.05 0.49
C HIS A 177 10.26 24.43 0.26
N GLY A 178 10.48 23.74 -0.87
CA GLY A 178 11.75 23.08 -1.20
C GLY A 178 12.08 21.88 -0.31
N ILE A 179 11.04 21.23 0.23
CA ILE A 179 11.10 20.06 1.11
C ILE A 179 10.89 18.81 0.28
N LEU A 180 11.59 17.71 0.58
CA LEU A 180 11.34 16.43 -0.07
C LEU A 180 9.97 15.86 0.33
N PHE A 181 9.26 15.31 -0.65
CA PHE A 181 8.00 14.59 -0.42
C PHE A 181 8.17 13.10 -0.71
N HIS A 182 7.92 12.29 0.33
CA HIS A 182 7.84 10.83 0.27
C HIS A 182 6.40 10.36 0.44
N THR A 183 6.01 9.34 -0.30
CA THR A 183 4.75 8.65 -0.10
C THR A 183 4.94 7.13 -0.07
N ASP A 184 4.40 6.46 0.96
CA ASP A 184 4.21 5.01 0.95
C ASP A 184 3.00 4.68 0.06
N ALA A 185 3.28 4.25 -1.17
CA ALA A 185 2.28 3.88 -2.16
C ALA A 185 2.05 2.36 -2.25
N VAL A 186 2.44 1.60 -1.24
CA VAL A 186 2.32 0.13 -1.22
C VAL A 186 0.88 -0.33 -1.47
N GLN A 187 -0.11 0.39 -0.95
CA GLN A 187 -1.53 0.06 -1.17
C GLN A 187 -2.13 0.74 -2.41
N ALA A 188 -1.47 1.75 -2.96
CA ALA A 188 -1.97 2.52 -4.11
C ALA A 188 -1.46 1.99 -5.45
N MET A 189 -0.20 1.49 -5.48
CA MET A 189 0.44 1.01 -6.71
C MET A 189 -0.40 -0.05 -7.40
N CYS A 190 -0.72 0.17 -8.68
CA CYS A 190 -1.57 -0.69 -9.51
C CYS A 190 -3.04 -0.80 -9.08
N HIS A 191 -3.49 -0.03 -8.10
CA HIS A 191 -4.90 0.06 -7.69
C HIS A 191 -5.54 1.39 -8.04
N VAL A 192 -4.72 2.44 -8.08
CA VAL A 192 -5.10 3.78 -8.54
C VAL A 192 -4.01 4.33 -9.47
N PRO A 193 -4.33 5.24 -10.39
CA PRO A 193 -3.32 5.87 -11.24
C PRO A 193 -2.34 6.70 -10.40
N ILE A 194 -1.06 6.64 -10.74
CA ILE A 194 0.01 7.41 -10.09
C ILE A 194 0.83 8.13 -11.18
N ASN A 195 1.11 9.40 -10.99
CA ASN A 195 2.07 10.16 -11.81
C ASN A 195 2.98 11.00 -10.89
N VAL A 196 4.16 10.48 -10.62
CA VAL A 196 5.09 11.10 -9.66
C VAL A 196 5.55 12.51 -10.07
N THR A 197 5.53 12.82 -11.37
CA THR A 197 5.90 14.14 -11.88
C THR A 197 4.80 15.16 -11.64
N GLU A 198 3.56 14.82 -12.00
CA GLU A 198 2.39 15.69 -11.82
C GLU A 198 2.03 15.90 -10.34
N MET A 199 2.22 14.85 -9.52
CA MET A 199 1.95 14.87 -8.08
C MET A 199 3.09 15.45 -7.24
N ASN A 200 4.18 15.92 -7.86
CA ASN A 200 5.35 16.45 -7.17
C ASN A 200 5.96 15.50 -6.13
N ILE A 201 5.93 14.19 -6.39
CA ILE A 201 6.50 13.17 -5.52
C ILE A 201 8.00 13.06 -5.82
N ASP A 202 8.84 13.13 -4.78
CA ASP A 202 10.29 12.96 -4.88
C ASP A 202 10.74 11.53 -4.56
N LEU A 203 10.00 10.85 -3.67
CA LEU A 203 10.28 9.48 -3.21
C LEU A 203 8.96 8.70 -3.12
N LEU A 204 8.95 7.46 -3.62
CA LEU A 204 7.77 6.60 -3.53
C LEU A 204 8.19 5.17 -3.22
N SER A 205 7.51 4.54 -2.27
CA SER A 205 7.70 3.14 -1.88
C SER A 205 6.60 2.23 -2.43
N ALA A 206 6.97 1.05 -2.94
CA ALA A 206 6.00 0.03 -3.40
C ALA A 206 6.47 -1.39 -3.13
N SER A 207 5.52 -2.35 -3.13
CA SER A 207 5.77 -3.76 -2.86
C SER A 207 4.94 -4.67 -3.77
N ALA A 208 5.59 -5.54 -4.52
CA ALA A 208 4.97 -6.32 -5.59
C ALA A 208 3.82 -7.23 -5.13
N HIS A 209 3.90 -7.77 -3.90
CA HIS A 209 2.90 -8.71 -3.40
C HIS A 209 1.53 -8.09 -3.10
N LYS A 210 1.36 -6.80 -3.26
CA LYS A 210 0.07 -6.11 -3.12
C LYS A 210 -0.71 -6.01 -4.43
N PHE A 211 -0.06 -6.28 -5.56
CA PHE A 211 -0.65 -6.22 -6.90
C PHE A 211 -0.29 -7.45 -7.75
N HIS A 212 -0.48 -8.64 -7.17
CA HIS A 212 -0.28 -9.95 -7.82
C HIS A 212 1.15 -10.24 -8.29
N GLY A 213 2.12 -9.50 -7.77
CA GLY A 213 3.54 -9.77 -7.93
C GLY A 213 4.08 -10.71 -6.83
N PRO A 214 5.34 -11.12 -6.95
CA PRO A 214 5.98 -12.00 -5.97
C PRO A 214 6.28 -11.27 -4.65
N LYS A 215 6.27 -12.03 -3.56
CA LYS A 215 6.74 -11.57 -2.25
C LYS A 215 8.27 -11.39 -2.25
N GLY A 216 8.79 -10.54 -1.38
CA GLY A 216 10.24 -10.34 -1.23
C GLY A 216 10.88 -9.49 -2.33
N VAL A 217 10.10 -8.68 -3.02
CA VAL A 217 10.55 -7.67 -3.96
C VAL A 217 9.65 -6.44 -3.92
N GLY A 218 10.26 -5.29 -4.06
CA GLY A 218 9.61 -3.99 -4.16
C GLY A 218 10.51 -3.01 -4.89
N PHE A 219 10.12 -1.76 -4.93
CA PHE A 219 10.96 -0.70 -5.45
C PHE A 219 10.81 0.59 -4.65
N MET A 220 11.83 1.40 -4.71
CA MET A 220 11.78 2.81 -4.36
C MET A 220 11.96 3.62 -5.65
N TYR A 221 11.03 4.54 -5.93
CA TYR A 221 11.26 5.64 -6.84
C TYR A 221 12.01 6.73 -6.08
N MET A 222 13.07 7.22 -6.67
CA MET A 222 13.84 8.35 -6.15
C MET A 222 14.14 9.29 -7.31
N LYS A 223 13.56 10.48 -7.28
CA LYS A 223 13.82 11.54 -8.24
C LYS A 223 15.32 11.87 -8.28
N ASN A 224 15.90 11.99 -9.46
CA ASN A 224 17.34 12.18 -9.63
C ASN A 224 17.91 13.40 -8.86
N SER A 225 17.09 14.40 -8.58
CA SER A 225 17.48 15.58 -7.80
C SER A 225 17.57 15.32 -6.28
N ALA A 226 16.95 14.26 -5.75
CA ALA A 226 16.88 13.98 -4.31
C ALA A 226 18.26 13.61 -3.71
N LYS A 227 19.15 12.98 -4.49
CA LYS A 227 20.57 12.68 -4.14
C LYS A 227 20.76 12.05 -2.74
N LEU A 228 19.89 11.11 -2.36
CA LEU A 228 19.98 10.46 -1.07
C LEU A 228 21.17 9.49 -0.98
N GLU A 229 21.63 9.23 0.24
CA GLU A 229 22.70 8.30 0.53
C GLU A 229 22.31 6.84 0.28
N PRO A 230 23.28 5.95 -0.01
CA PRO A 230 23.04 4.52 -0.08
C PRO A 230 22.49 3.97 1.24
N PHE A 231 21.50 3.07 1.13
CA PHE A 231 20.90 2.43 2.33
C PHE A 231 21.61 1.15 2.73
N ILE A 232 21.92 0.28 1.75
CA ILE A 232 22.65 -0.96 1.98
C ILE A 232 24.02 -0.83 1.34
N HIS A 233 25.07 -0.87 2.16
CA HIS A 233 26.44 -0.76 1.72
C HIS A 233 27.01 -2.11 1.26
N GLY A 234 27.80 -2.12 0.17
CA GLY A 234 28.42 -3.33 -0.38
C GLY A 234 28.85 -3.16 -1.84
N GLY A 235 28.43 -4.07 -2.69
CA GLY A 235 28.74 -4.03 -4.13
C GLY A 235 28.01 -2.91 -4.87
N ALA A 236 28.35 -2.72 -6.14
CA ALA A 236 27.87 -1.62 -6.97
C ALA A 236 26.47 -1.84 -7.58
N GLN A 237 25.70 -2.81 -7.09
CA GLN A 237 24.32 -3.06 -7.55
C GLN A 237 23.48 -1.79 -7.35
N GLU A 238 22.39 -1.67 -8.11
CA GLU A 238 21.51 -0.51 -8.11
C GLU A 238 22.31 0.81 -8.11
N ARG A 239 23.33 0.90 -8.98
CA ARG A 239 24.19 2.09 -9.16
C ARG A 239 24.90 2.50 -7.86
N ALA A 240 25.38 1.50 -7.09
CA ALA A 240 26.02 1.64 -5.78
C ALA A 240 25.12 2.28 -4.68
N ARG A 241 23.80 2.27 -4.88
CA ARG A 241 22.84 2.82 -3.93
C ARG A 241 22.20 1.76 -3.03
N ARG A 242 22.08 0.54 -3.57
CA ARG A 242 21.55 -0.59 -2.81
C ARG A 242 22.29 -1.87 -3.20
N ALA A 243 23.20 -2.29 -2.34
CA ALA A 243 24.04 -3.47 -2.57
C ALA A 243 23.25 -4.79 -2.43
N GLY A 244 23.81 -5.85 -2.94
CA GLY A 244 23.27 -7.21 -2.91
C GLY A 244 22.90 -7.71 -4.29
N THR A 245 23.12 -9.00 -4.55
CA THR A 245 22.78 -9.64 -5.82
C THR A 245 21.31 -9.44 -6.14
N SER A 246 21.03 -8.97 -7.35
CA SER A 246 19.65 -8.68 -7.77
C SER A 246 18.78 -9.94 -7.79
N ASN A 247 17.59 -9.85 -7.23
CA ASN A 247 16.56 -10.89 -7.30
C ASN A 247 15.91 -10.86 -8.69
N VAL A 248 16.62 -11.40 -9.71
CA VAL A 248 16.18 -11.32 -11.12
C VAL A 248 14.77 -11.87 -11.30
N PRO A 249 14.43 -13.09 -10.82
CA PRO A 249 13.06 -13.62 -10.97
C PRO A 249 12.02 -12.71 -10.35
N GLY A 250 12.29 -12.22 -9.12
CA GLY A 250 11.34 -11.31 -8.43
C GLY A 250 11.14 -9.99 -9.14
N ILE A 251 12.21 -9.40 -9.68
CA ILE A 251 12.17 -8.14 -10.43
C ILE A 251 11.36 -8.31 -11.73
N VAL A 252 11.63 -9.38 -12.48
CA VAL A 252 10.88 -9.72 -13.71
C VAL A 252 9.41 -9.94 -13.38
N GLY A 253 9.13 -10.71 -12.31
CA GLY A 253 7.77 -10.94 -11.84
C GLY A 253 7.05 -9.64 -11.48
N MET A 254 7.72 -8.71 -10.81
CA MET A 254 7.13 -7.41 -10.46
C MET A 254 6.83 -6.58 -11.73
N GLY A 255 7.76 -6.50 -12.69
CA GLY A 255 7.52 -5.80 -13.96
C GLY A 255 6.33 -6.40 -14.73
N GLN A 256 6.22 -7.74 -14.76
CA GLN A 256 5.08 -8.42 -15.38
C GLN A 256 3.76 -8.14 -14.65
N ALA A 257 3.77 -8.10 -13.31
CA ALA A 257 2.58 -7.77 -12.52
C ALA A 257 2.08 -6.35 -12.79
N VAL A 258 2.98 -5.37 -12.85
CA VAL A 258 2.66 -3.98 -13.23
C VAL A 258 2.04 -3.92 -14.62
N LYS A 259 2.64 -4.60 -15.61
CA LYS A 259 2.14 -4.63 -16.98
C LYS A 259 0.72 -5.21 -17.08
N LEU A 260 0.44 -6.29 -16.35
CA LEU A 260 -0.89 -6.92 -16.30
C LEU A 260 -1.92 -6.00 -15.66
N ALA A 261 -1.60 -5.45 -14.49
CA ALA A 261 -2.51 -4.60 -13.73
C ALA A 261 -2.91 -3.35 -14.52
N LEU A 262 -1.95 -2.66 -15.15
CA LEU A 262 -2.24 -1.46 -15.95
C LEU A 262 -3.07 -1.76 -17.20
N GLY A 263 -2.91 -2.95 -17.79
CA GLY A 263 -3.67 -3.35 -18.96
C GLY A 263 -5.18 -3.49 -18.72
N THR A 264 -5.60 -3.61 -17.45
CA THR A 264 -7.01 -3.82 -17.08
C THR A 264 -7.49 -2.88 -15.98
N LEU A 265 -6.67 -1.92 -15.52
CA LEU A 265 -6.91 -1.10 -14.33
C LEU A 265 -8.32 -0.50 -14.28
N ASP A 266 -8.75 0.21 -15.32
CA ASP A 266 -10.06 0.89 -15.33
C ASP A 266 -11.22 -0.10 -15.23
N LYS A 267 -11.12 -1.23 -15.95
CA LYS A 267 -12.15 -2.27 -15.94
C LYS A 267 -12.21 -2.96 -14.58
N ASP A 268 -11.06 -3.37 -14.06
CA ASP A 268 -10.96 -4.10 -12.81
C ASP A 268 -11.40 -3.21 -11.64
N THR A 269 -10.98 -1.94 -11.62
CA THR A 269 -11.41 -0.94 -10.63
C THR A 269 -12.93 -0.80 -10.57
N ARG A 270 -13.62 -0.66 -11.72
CA ARG A 270 -15.10 -0.58 -11.76
C ARG A 270 -15.75 -1.85 -11.23
N THR A 271 -15.24 -3.02 -11.60
CA THR A 271 -15.75 -4.29 -11.12
C THR A 271 -15.62 -4.41 -9.61
N ILE A 272 -14.46 -4.06 -9.07
CA ILE A 272 -14.17 -4.10 -7.63
C ILE A 272 -15.04 -3.10 -6.88
N ILE A 273 -15.18 -1.86 -7.35
CA ILE A 273 -16.03 -0.83 -6.74
C ILE A 273 -17.49 -1.29 -6.66
N ASN A 274 -18.04 -1.83 -7.74
CA ASN A 274 -19.42 -2.31 -7.74
C ASN A 274 -19.62 -3.45 -6.72
N MET A 275 -18.69 -4.39 -6.64
CA MET A 275 -18.75 -5.49 -5.67
C MET A 275 -18.57 -4.98 -4.24
N ARG A 276 -17.63 -4.07 -3.99
CA ARG A 276 -17.44 -3.42 -2.69
C ARG A 276 -18.72 -2.73 -2.24
N ASN A 277 -19.32 -1.90 -3.08
CA ASN A 277 -20.53 -1.17 -2.74
C ASN A 277 -21.68 -2.12 -2.43
N TYR A 278 -21.84 -3.18 -3.23
CA TYR A 278 -22.81 -4.24 -2.97
C TYR A 278 -22.62 -4.89 -1.57
N ILE A 279 -21.39 -5.23 -1.22
CA ILE A 279 -21.08 -5.85 0.08
C ILE A 279 -21.37 -4.86 1.22
N VAL A 280 -20.95 -3.60 1.09
CA VAL A 280 -21.17 -2.57 2.13
C VAL A 280 -22.65 -2.31 2.34
N ASP A 281 -23.44 -2.13 1.26
CA ASP A 281 -24.88 -1.90 1.33
C ASP A 281 -25.60 -3.04 2.04
N ARG A 282 -25.23 -4.30 1.74
CA ARG A 282 -25.82 -5.46 2.41
C ARG A 282 -25.43 -5.53 3.90
N ILE A 283 -24.15 -5.34 4.23
CA ILE A 283 -23.69 -5.39 5.63
C ILE A 283 -24.39 -4.31 6.45
N LEU A 284 -24.42 -3.06 5.98
CA LEU A 284 -25.06 -1.94 6.68
C LEU A 284 -26.59 -2.08 6.75
N GLY A 285 -27.21 -2.66 5.74
CA GLY A 285 -28.66 -2.89 5.70
C GLY A 285 -29.14 -4.08 6.51
N GLU A 286 -28.30 -5.10 6.73
CA GLU A 286 -28.72 -6.37 7.33
C GLU A 286 -28.17 -6.61 8.74
N ILE A 287 -27.10 -5.91 9.14
CA ILE A 287 -26.48 -6.05 10.46
C ILE A 287 -26.62 -4.72 11.22
N THR A 288 -27.24 -4.77 12.39
CA THR A 288 -27.40 -3.59 13.26
C THR A 288 -26.12 -3.31 14.05
N ASP A 289 -25.99 -2.10 14.59
CA ASP A 289 -24.87 -1.69 15.46
C ASP A 289 -23.50 -2.00 14.84
N VAL A 290 -23.35 -1.63 13.56
CA VAL A 290 -22.12 -1.68 12.80
C VAL A 290 -21.79 -0.28 12.27
N THR A 291 -20.53 0.10 12.33
CA THR A 291 -20.01 1.33 11.73
C THR A 291 -19.09 0.98 10.57
N PHE A 292 -19.11 1.81 9.53
CA PHE A 292 -18.21 1.75 8.39
C PHE A 292 -17.16 2.85 8.54
N ASP A 293 -15.88 2.48 8.49
CA ASP A 293 -14.76 3.38 8.78
C ASP A 293 -14.07 3.86 7.50
N GLY A 294 -13.50 5.08 7.57
CA GLY A 294 -12.90 5.77 6.43
C GLY A 294 -13.92 6.49 5.55
N PRO A 295 -13.54 7.00 4.36
CA PRO A 295 -14.41 7.83 3.52
C PRO A 295 -15.70 7.15 3.13
N CYS A 296 -16.80 7.92 3.14
CA CYS A 296 -18.10 7.44 2.68
C CYS A 296 -18.05 6.95 1.22
N ILE A 297 -18.88 5.95 0.91
CA ILE A 297 -19.11 5.51 -0.46
C ILE A 297 -20.14 6.46 -1.09
N ASP A 298 -19.70 7.24 -2.07
CA ASP A 298 -20.60 8.06 -2.88
C ASP A 298 -20.90 7.32 -4.18
N ALA A 299 -22.13 6.83 -4.32
CA ALA A 299 -22.58 6.08 -5.49
C ALA A 299 -22.45 6.88 -6.81
N ASN A 300 -22.40 8.21 -6.75
CA ASN A 300 -22.24 9.07 -7.92
C ASN A 300 -20.77 9.41 -8.22
N ALA A 301 -19.93 9.59 -7.20
CA ALA A 301 -18.50 9.84 -7.37
C ALA A 301 -17.73 8.60 -7.82
N ASP A 302 -18.12 7.42 -7.30
CA ASP A 302 -17.52 6.15 -7.70
C ASP A 302 -17.93 5.70 -9.13
N ALA A 303 -19.04 6.24 -9.68
CA ALA A 303 -19.48 5.91 -11.04
C ALA A 303 -18.70 6.65 -12.14
N ASP A 304 -18.04 7.75 -11.82
CA ASP A 304 -17.38 8.61 -12.81
C ASP A 304 -15.85 8.57 -12.72
N VAL A 305 -15.29 7.38 -12.89
CA VAL A 305 -13.83 7.17 -13.04
C VAL A 305 -13.27 7.95 -14.23
N ASN A 306 -14.13 8.52 -15.09
CA ASN A 306 -13.79 9.35 -16.24
C ASN A 306 -14.08 10.84 -16.04
N ALA A 307 -14.59 11.28 -14.89
CA ALA A 307 -14.71 12.72 -14.61
C ALA A 307 -13.32 13.31 -14.35
N VAL A 308 -12.56 13.43 -15.42
CA VAL A 308 -11.33 14.19 -15.50
C VAL A 308 -11.70 15.66 -15.38
N SER A 309 -11.71 16.21 -14.18
CA SER A 309 -11.66 17.66 -14.04
C SER A 309 -10.33 18.13 -14.61
N ALA A 310 -10.35 19.23 -15.35
CA ALA A 310 -9.22 19.78 -16.11
C ALA A 310 -8.05 20.30 -15.24
N CYS A 311 -7.98 19.93 -13.98
CA CYS A 311 -6.95 20.30 -13.02
C CYS A 311 -6.56 19.04 -12.25
N CYS A 312 -5.40 18.48 -12.54
CA CYS A 312 -4.82 17.30 -11.92
C CYS A 312 -5.44 15.94 -12.33
N SER A 313 -4.67 14.90 -12.25
CA SER A 313 -4.92 13.50 -12.58
C SER A 313 -6.30 12.95 -12.12
N PRO A 314 -6.89 11.93 -12.78
CA PRO A 314 -8.12 11.23 -12.36
C PRO A 314 -8.10 10.70 -10.92
N VAL A 315 -6.92 10.57 -10.32
CA VAL A 315 -6.69 10.15 -8.93
C VAL A 315 -7.33 11.10 -7.92
N CYS A 316 -7.40 12.41 -8.21
CA CYS A 316 -7.96 13.40 -7.29
C CYS A 316 -9.47 13.25 -7.03
N SER A 317 -10.16 12.33 -7.72
CA SER A 317 -11.58 12.07 -7.52
C SER A 317 -11.87 10.90 -6.57
N LEU A 318 -10.95 9.93 -6.43
CA LEU A 318 -11.14 8.78 -5.56
C LEU A 318 -10.68 9.10 -4.14
N LYS A 319 -11.60 9.06 -3.19
CA LYS A 319 -11.32 9.25 -1.76
C LYS A 319 -10.98 7.96 -1.04
N ARG A 320 -11.32 6.80 -1.63
CA ARG A 320 -11.16 5.47 -1.03
C ARG A 320 -10.57 4.47 -2.04
N LEU A 321 -9.70 3.59 -1.56
CA LEU A 321 -9.23 2.44 -2.34
C LEU A 321 -10.43 1.59 -2.84
N PRO A 322 -10.40 1.13 -4.09
CA PRO A 322 -11.50 0.38 -4.68
C PRO A 322 -11.89 -0.87 -3.89
N SER A 323 -10.92 -1.60 -3.37
CA SER A 323 -11.08 -2.94 -2.79
C SER A 323 -11.31 -2.96 -1.29
N ASN A 324 -11.07 -1.87 -0.57
CA ASN A 324 -10.98 -1.85 0.89
C ASN A 324 -12.30 -1.49 1.56
N MET A 325 -12.66 -2.26 2.59
CA MET A 325 -13.82 -2.05 3.47
C MET A 325 -13.38 -2.31 4.91
N HIS A 326 -13.70 -1.39 5.81
CA HIS A 326 -13.44 -1.54 7.23
C HIS A 326 -14.72 -1.32 8.05
N PHE A 327 -14.98 -2.21 9.00
CA PHE A 327 -16.16 -2.16 9.85
C PHE A 327 -15.77 -2.33 11.31
N CYS A 328 -16.54 -1.71 12.21
CA CYS A 328 -16.50 -2.01 13.64
C CYS A 328 -17.89 -2.50 14.10
N PHE A 329 -17.96 -3.72 14.62
CA PHE A 329 -19.19 -4.34 15.13
C PHE A 329 -19.27 -4.14 16.65
N LYS A 330 -20.30 -3.43 17.11
CA LYS A 330 -20.52 -3.21 18.55
C LYS A 330 -20.80 -4.54 19.25
N ASP A 331 -20.25 -4.70 20.46
CA ASP A 331 -20.41 -5.86 21.33
C ASP A 331 -19.96 -7.19 20.70
N VAL A 332 -18.97 -7.13 19.79
CA VAL A 332 -18.35 -8.27 19.13
C VAL A 332 -16.86 -8.28 19.38
N SER A 333 -16.27 -9.47 19.60
CA SER A 333 -14.81 -9.65 19.58
C SER A 333 -14.36 -9.93 18.15
N GLY A 334 -13.52 -9.05 17.58
CA GLY A 334 -12.95 -9.20 16.24
C GLY A 334 -12.16 -10.50 16.09
N ASP A 335 -11.37 -10.89 17.10
CA ASP A 335 -10.63 -12.16 17.05
C ASP A 335 -11.56 -13.36 16.97
N SER A 336 -12.65 -13.36 17.78
CA SER A 336 -13.66 -14.41 17.72
C SER A 336 -14.40 -14.42 16.38
N LEU A 337 -14.67 -13.22 15.84
CA LEU A 337 -15.30 -13.06 14.53
C LEU A 337 -14.43 -13.62 13.42
N LEU A 338 -13.14 -13.32 13.42
CA LEU A 338 -12.16 -13.83 12.44
C LEU A 338 -12.07 -15.36 12.50
N ILE A 339 -12.02 -15.94 13.71
CA ILE A 339 -12.02 -17.41 13.88
C ILE A 339 -13.29 -18.03 13.30
N MET A 340 -14.47 -17.42 13.56
CA MET A 340 -15.72 -17.93 13.01
C MET A 340 -15.81 -17.80 11.49
N LEU A 341 -15.27 -16.74 10.91
CA LEU A 341 -15.18 -16.58 9.46
C LEU A 341 -14.24 -17.64 8.85
N ASP A 342 -13.06 -17.85 9.44
CA ASP A 342 -12.10 -18.89 9.01
C ASP A 342 -12.71 -20.29 9.06
N MET A 343 -13.47 -20.63 10.12
CA MET A 343 -14.20 -21.90 10.20
C MET A 343 -15.26 -22.07 9.09
N ASN A 344 -15.69 -20.98 8.45
CA ASN A 344 -16.59 -20.99 7.29
C ASN A 344 -15.82 -20.79 5.96
N GLY A 345 -14.49 -20.93 5.95
CA GLY A 345 -13.67 -20.81 4.77
C GLY A 345 -13.49 -19.36 4.26
N ILE A 346 -13.72 -18.34 5.10
CA ILE A 346 -13.60 -16.93 4.72
C ILE A 346 -12.34 -16.34 5.37
N CYS A 347 -11.42 -15.89 4.53
CA CYS A 347 -10.18 -15.22 4.97
C CYS A 347 -10.40 -13.71 5.05
N ALA A 348 -10.24 -13.15 6.25
CA ALA A 348 -10.39 -11.72 6.54
C ALA A 348 -9.38 -11.28 7.60
N SER A 349 -9.31 -9.98 7.92
CA SER A 349 -8.38 -9.41 8.89
C SER A 349 -9.06 -8.40 9.81
N SER A 350 -8.46 -8.11 10.96
CA SER A 350 -8.87 -6.99 11.84
C SER A 350 -8.29 -5.62 11.41
N GLY A 351 -7.58 -5.56 10.29
CA GLY A 351 -6.91 -4.34 9.80
C GLY A 351 -5.44 -4.28 10.17
N SER A 352 -5.07 -4.46 11.41
CA SER A 352 -3.67 -4.47 11.88
C SER A 352 -3.01 -5.85 11.73
N ALA A 353 -2.99 -6.41 10.52
CA ALA A 353 -2.42 -7.76 10.25
C ALA A 353 -0.94 -7.90 10.69
N CYS A 354 -0.19 -6.80 10.74
CA CYS A 354 1.20 -6.79 11.23
C CYS A 354 1.31 -6.88 12.76
N ALA A 355 0.21 -6.69 13.49
CA ALA A 355 0.10 -6.82 14.94
C ALA A 355 -0.63 -8.12 15.33
N ALA A 356 -0.65 -9.14 14.48
CA ALA A 356 -1.24 -10.44 14.81
C ALA A 356 -0.61 -10.98 16.11
N GLY A 357 -1.41 -10.96 17.19
CA GLY A 357 -0.96 -11.27 18.55
C GLY A 357 -0.72 -10.05 19.47
N SER A 358 -0.85 -8.81 18.99
CA SER A 358 -0.88 -7.63 19.85
C SER A 358 -2.29 -7.44 20.41
N ILE A 359 -2.35 -7.21 21.72
CA ILE A 359 -3.60 -6.87 22.44
C ILE A 359 -3.96 -5.38 22.21
N ASP A 360 -3.08 -4.62 21.58
CA ASP A 360 -3.25 -3.19 21.42
C ASP A 360 -4.23 -2.87 20.28
N PRO A 361 -5.14 -1.89 20.50
CA PRO A 361 -6.07 -1.44 19.48
C PRO A 361 -5.34 -0.81 18.28
N SER A 362 -5.94 -0.88 17.10
CA SER A 362 -5.39 -0.22 15.90
C SER A 362 -5.15 1.28 16.15
N HIS A 363 -3.91 1.73 15.90
CA HIS A 363 -3.55 3.15 15.99
C HIS A 363 -4.32 3.99 14.97
N VAL A 364 -4.65 3.43 13.80
CA VAL A 364 -5.45 4.08 12.75
C VAL A 364 -6.87 4.35 13.26
N LEU A 365 -7.53 3.34 13.84
CA LEU A 365 -8.88 3.50 14.37
C LEU A 365 -8.94 4.49 15.53
N LEU A 366 -7.92 4.49 16.39
CA LEU A 366 -7.81 5.50 17.46
C LEU A 366 -7.61 6.90 16.88
N ALA A 367 -6.79 7.05 15.83
CA ALA A 367 -6.53 8.34 15.19
C ALA A 367 -7.77 8.94 14.53
N ILE A 368 -8.68 8.13 13.97
CA ILE A 368 -9.96 8.59 13.41
C ILE A 368 -11.06 8.79 14.48
N GLY A 369 -10.70 8.68 15.77
CA GLY A 369 -11.59 8.98 16.90
C GLY A 369 -12.42 7.80 17.42
N ARG A 370 -12.14 6.54 16.99
CA ARG A 370 -12.79 5.37 17.58
C ARG A 370 -12.30 5.14 19.01
N SER A 371 -13.22 4.82 19.91
CA SER A 371 -12.87 4.42 21.27
C SER A 371 -12.23 3.03 21.29
N LYS A 372 -11.44 2.73 22.33
CA LYS A 372 -10.86 1.39 22.55
C LYS A 372 -11.92 0.27 22.62
N GLY A 373 -13.15 0.61 23.00
CA GLY A 373 -14.27 -0.34 23.02
C GLY A 373 -14.72 -0.71 21.62
N GLU A 374 -14.90 0.27 20.76
CA GLU A 374 -15.32 0.10 19.37
C GLU A 374 -14.30 -0.67 18.52
N THR A 375 -12.99 -0.40 18.73
CA THR A 375 -11.93 -1.07 17.98
C THR A 375 -11.86 -2.58 18.21
N LYS A 376 -12.48 -3.09 19.29
CA LYS A 376 -12.51 -4.53 19.57
C LYS A 376 -13.28 -5.35 18.53
N GLY A 377 -14.28 -4.76 17.89
CA GLY A 377 -15.09 -5.41 16.86
C GLY A 377 -14.63 -5.13 15.44
N ALA A 378 -13.38 -4.76 15.25
CA ALA A 378 -12.81 -4.40 13.95
C ALA A 378 -12.76 -5.60 12.99
N LEU A 379 -13.20 -5.38 11.76
CA LEU A 379 -13.09 -6.29 10.63
C LEU A 379 -12.72 -5.52 9.37
N ARG A 380 -11.61 -5.90 8.74
CA ARG A 380 -11.27 -5.43 7.40
C ARG A 380 -11.55 -6.52 6.38
N LEU A 381 -12.27 -6.18 5.33
CA LEU A 381 -12.43 -6.96 4.12
C LEU A 381 -11.76 -6.23 2.96
N SER A 382 -10.99 -6.95 2.17
CA SER A 382 -10.37 -6.41 0.96
C SER A 382 -10.45 -7.43 -0.16
N ILE A 383 -11.13 -7.05 -1.22
CA ILE A 383 -11.54 -7.94 -2.31
C ILE A 383 -10.69 -7.74 -3.56
N ASP A 384 -10.84 -8.65 -4.50
CA ASP A 384 -10.26 -8.57 -5.83
C ASP A 384 -11.37 -8.75 -6.89
N LYS A 385 -11.03 -8.50 -8.13
CA LYS A 385 -11.92 -8.59 -9.31
C LYS A 385 -12.54 -9.97 -9.52
N ASP A 386 -11.90 -11.02 -9.01
CA ASP A 386 -12.33 -12.41 -9.21
C ASP A 386 -13.35 -12.88 -8.15
N LEU A 387 -13.70 -12.03 -7.17
CA LEU A 387 -14.74 -12.36 -6.20
C LEU A 387 -16.10 -12.40 -6.90
N THR A 388 -16.77 -13.56 -6.83
CA THR A 388 -18.10 -13.71 -7.42
C THR A 388 -19.19 -13.17 -6.49
N LYS A 389 -20.37 -12.90 -7.05
CA LYS A 389 -21.52 -12.46 -6.26
C LYS A 389 -21.97 -13.55 -5.28
N GLU A 390 -21.92 -14.80 -5.69
CA GLU A 390 -22.24 -15.96 -4.89
C GLU A 390 -21.31 -16.10 -3.69
N ASP A 391 -20.00 -15.87 -3.87
CA ASP A 391 -19.01 -15.86 -2.79
C ASP A 391 -19.27 -14.69 -1.82
N ALA A 392 -19.59 -13.51 -2.35
CA ALA A 392 -19.92 -12.34 -1.55
C ALA A 392 -21.18 -12.57 -0.71
N ASP A 393 -22.24 -13.13 -1.32
CA ASP A 393 -23.49 -13.46 -0.62
C ASP A 393 -23.25 -14.46 0.52
N TYR A 394 -22.50 -15.53 0.25
CA TYR A 394 -22.13 -16.51 1.26
C TYR A 394 -21.32 -15.89 2.41
N ALA A 395 -20.33 -15.05 2.08
CA ALA A 395 -19.50 -14.40 3.10
C ALA A 395 -20.32 -13.46 4.00
N ILE A 396 -21.26 -12.70 3.43
CA ILE A 396 -22.15 -11.80 4.17
C ILE A 396 -23.09 -12.60 5.09
N ASP A 397 -23.68 -13.68 4.59
CA ASP A 397 -24.60 -14.52 5.39
C ASP A 397 -23.85 -15.19 6.55
N ALA A 398 -22.63 -15.69 6.32
CA ALA A 398 -21.77 -16.23 7.36
C ALA A 398 -21.36 -15.17 8.41
N LEU A 399 -21.01 -13.96 7.95
CA LEU A 399 -20.69 -12.82 8.81
C LEU A 399 -21.87 -12.45 9.71
N LYS A 400 -23.07 -12.35 9.14
CA LYS A 400 -24.30 -12.06 9.85
C LYS A 400 -24.61 -13.11 10.94
N ALA A 401 -24.48 -14.39 10.60
CA ALA A 401 -24.65 -15.48 11.54
C ALA A 401 -23.61 -15.45 12.67
N ALA A 402 -22.35 -15.15 12.34
CA ALA A 402 -21.26 -15.04 13.31
C ALA A 402 -21.49 -13.88 14.28
N VAL A 403 -21.85 -12.69 13.79
CA VAL A 403 -22.15 -11.52 14.61
C VAL A 403 -23.33 -11.79 15.54
N ALA A 404 -24.43 -12.36 15.03
CA ALA A 404 -25.58 -12.70 15.83
C ALA A 404 -25.22 -13.68 16.96
N ARG A 405 -24.42 -14.70 16.67
CA ARG A 405 -23.97 -15.68 17.67
C ARG A 405 -23.04 -15.09 18.74
N LEU A 406 -22.22 -14.12 18.39
CA LEU A 406 -21.28 -13.47 19.32
C LEU A 406 -21.98 -12.46 20.24
N ARG A 407 -23.12 -11.94 19.82
CA ARG A 407 -23.95 -11.04 20.63
C ARG A 407 -24.93 -11.76 21.57
N GLY A 408 -25.17 -13.05 21.38
CA GLY A 408 -26.06 -13.91 22.19
C GLY A 408 -27.41 -14.03 21.54
#